data_6327c8ef71b30c584e82543b42e604a5
#
_entry.id   6327c8ef71b30c584e82543b42e604a5
#
_cell.length_a   1.000
_cell.length_b   1.000
_cell.length_c   1.000
_cell.angle_alpha   90.00
_cell.angle_beta   90.00
_cell.angle_gamma   90.00
#
_symmetry.space_group_name_H-M   'P 1'
#
loop_
_entity.id
_entity.type
_entity.pdbx_description
1 polymer ?
#
loop_
_entity_poly.entity_id
_entity_poly.type
_entity_poly.pdbx_seq_one_letter_code
_entity_poly.pdbx_strand_id
1 'polypeptide(L)'
;KRKFTRVAAVLCGMSLLLTGCRIGNKNIVVSNILNDRQVFKIEGTVCSLKEARVYLTNYQNIYGTAYGVDLWKHDFGDDSLVKYIKAVTMEELTQVVSMDLLAQSREVALSEDELSAISEAAAEYYASLSKEENTYLEVTESDISEYYQHYALAQKLYNSLTNSVNEE
;
A
#
# COMPACT_ATOMS: atom_id res chain seq x y z
N LYS A 1 -41.28 4.94 29.03
CA LYS A 1 -40.38 3.78 28.97
C LYS A 1 -39.92 3.45 27.53
N ARG A 2 -40.82 3.51 26.51
CA ARG A 2 -40.49 3.19 25.10
C ARG A 2 -39.50 4.15 24.41
N LYS A 3 -39.40 5.41 24.85
CA LYS A 3 -38.46 6.40 24.27
C LYS A 3 -37.02 6.22 24.78
N PHE A 4 -36.84 5.77 26.01
CA PHE A 4 -35.55 5.51 26.61
C PHE A 4 -34.84 4.30 25.98
N THR A 5 -35.58 3.25 25.63
CA THR A 5 -35.06 2.04 24.97
C THR A 5 -34.58 2.32 23.55
N ARG A 6 -35.22 3.27 22.83
CA ARG A 6 -34.80 3.65 21.47
C ARG A 6 -33.50 4.48 21.44
N VAL A 7 -33.32 5.36 22.44
CA VAL A 7 -32.10 6.16 22.58
C VAL A 7 -30.91 5.26 23.00
N ALA A 8 -31.14 4.31 23.90
CA ALA A 8 -30.11 3.34 24.29
C ALA A 8 -29.67 2.42 23.12
N ALA A 9 -30.63 2.01 22.26
CA ALA A 9 -30.34 1.18 21.10
C ALA A 9 -29.51 1.94 20.01
N VAL A 10 -29.79 3.25 19.84
CA VAL A 10 -29.04 4.11 18.91
C VAL A 10 -27.61 4.37 19.43
N LEU A 11 -27.43 4.57 20.73
CA LEU A 11 -26.12 4.74 21.35
C LEU A 11 -25.27 3.45 21.31
N CYS A 12 -25.87 2.27 21.49
CA CYS A 12 -25.18 1.00 21.29
C CYS A 12 -24.82 0.72 19.83
N GLY A 13 -25.65 1.15 18.87
CA GLY A 13 -25.39 1.01 17.44
C GLY A 13 -24.21 1.88 16.95
N MET A 14 -24.03 3.08 17.52
CA MET A 14 -22.92 3.96 17.18
C MET A 14 -21.59 3.52 17.77
N SER A 15 -21.57 2.80 18.88
CA SER A 15 -20.33 2.26 19.48
C SER A 15 -19.73 1.07 18.70
N LEU A 16 -20.53 0.39 17.87
CA LEU A 16 -20.05 -0.71 17.02
C LEU A 16 -19.33 -0.25 15.74
N LEU A 17 -19.51 1.03 15.36
CA LEU A 17 -18.82 1.61 14.20
C LEU A 17 -17.39 2.09 14.51
N LEU A 18 -16.98 2.06 15.78
CA LEU A 18 -15.63 2.45 16.24
C LEU A 18 -14.69 1.26 16.46
N THR A 19 -15.18 0.02 16.24
CA THR A 19 -14.29 -1.13 16.28
C THR A 19 -13.51 -1.20 14.98
N GLY A 20 -12.36 -0.55 14.94
CA GLY A 20 -11.40 -0.68 13.86
C GLY A 20 -11.10 -2.16 13.59
N CYS A 21 -10.93 -2.53 12.34
CA CYS A 21 -10.55 -3.88 11.95
C CYS A 21 -9.29 -4.29 12.70
N ARG A 22 -9.33 -5.45 13.37
CA ARG A 22 -8.16 -6.04 14.02
C ARG A 22 -7.57 -7.11 13.11
N ILE A 23 -6.29 -7.00 12.83
CA ILE A 23 -5.52 -8.09 12.23
C ILE A 23 -4.60 -8.64 13.33
N GLY A 24 -4.92 -9.85 13.82
CA GLY A 24 -4.20 -10.44 14.94
C GLY A 24 -4.44 -9.65 16.25
N ASN A 25 -3.37 -9.31 16.95
CA ASN A 25 -3.43 -8.55 18.21
C ASN A 25 -3.32 -7.02 18.02
N LYS A 26 -3.35 -6.54 16.77
CA LYS A 26 -3.11 -5.14 16.39
C LYS A 26 -4.36 -4.43 15.88
N ASN A 27 -4.55 -3.18 16.29
CA ASN A 27 -5.68 -2.36 15.88
C ASN A 27 -5.33 -1.58 14.60
N ILE A 28 -6.10 -1.77 13.53
CA ILE A 28 -6.03 -0.90 12.37
C ILE A 28 -6.81 0.37 12.71
N VAL A 29 -6.11 1.43 13.02
CA VAL A 29 -6.70 2.76 13.18
C VAL A 29 -6.53 3.49 11.86
N VAL A 30 -7.58 3.54 11.05
CA VAL A 30 -7.63 4.49 9.93
C VAL A 30 -7.81 5.88 10.53
N SER A 31 -6.70 6.61 10.67
CA SER A 31 -6.74 7.97 11.18
C SER A 31 -7.24 8.92 10.10
N ASN A 32 -8.31 9.66 10.38
CA ASN A 32 -8.78 10.75 9.53
C ASN A 32 -7.88 12.01 9.60
N ILE A 33 -6.76 11.94 10.33
CA ILE A 33 -5.79 13.04 10.46
C ILE A 33 -4.57 12.68 9.60
N LEU A 34 -4.79 12.66 8.29
CA LEU A 34 -3.70 12.56 7.31
C LEU A 34 -3.36 13.98 6.86
N ASN A 35 -2.07 14.27 6.68
CA ASN A 35 -1.64 15.47 5.99
C ASN A 35 -1.64 15.24 4.47
N ASP A 36 -1.46 16.30 3.68
CA ASP A 36 -1.52 16.27 2.21
C ASP A 36 -0.46 15.36 1.56
N ARG A 37 0.48 14.83 2.33
CA ARG A 37 1.56 13.94 1.86
C ARG A 37 1.38 12.49 2.30
N GLN A 38 0.28 12.16 2.94
CA GLN A 38 -0.04 10.83 3.46
C GLN A 38 -1.28 10.27 2.78
N VAL A 39 -1.25 9.00 2.45
CA VAL A 39 -2.38 8.30 1.81
C VAL A 39 -3.20 7.53 2.84
N PHE A 40 -2.52 6.77 3.70
CA PHE A 40 -3.12 6.09 4.84
C PHE A 40 -2.07 5.83 5.93
N LYS A 41 -2.54 5.34 7.08
CA LYS A 41 -1.71 4.96 8.21
C LYS A 41 -2.24 3.70 8.87
N ILE A 42 -1.36 2.73 9.12
CA ILE A 42 -1.66 1.48 9.82
C ILE A 42 -0.70 1.37 11.00
N GLU A 43 -1.20 1.31 12.22
CA GLU A 43 -0.42 1.13 13.47
C GLU A 43 0.80 2.05 13.64
N GLY A 44 0.74 3.25 13.13
CA GLY A 44 1.84 4.20 13.19
C GLY A 44 2.67 4.27 11.91
N THR A 45 2.69 3.22 11.10
CA THR A 45 3.34 3.20 9.80
C THR A 45 2.50 3.96 8.78
N VAL A 46 3.13 4.90 8.09
CA VAL A 46 2.49 5.81 7.13
C VAL A 46 2.86 5.39 5.72
N CYS A 47 1.87 5.19 4.87
CA CYS A 47 2.09 5.16 3.43
C CYS A 47 2.11 6.60 2.91
N SER A 48 3.20 6.99 2.26
CA SER A 48 3.38 8.33 1.71
C SER A 48 2.70 8.48 0.35
N LEU A 49 2.35 9.73 0.01
CA LEU A 49 1.85 10.04 -1.33
C LEU A 49 2.90 9.76 -2.42
N LYS A 50 4.18 9.95 -2.13
CA LYS A 50 5.28 9.63 -3.06
C LYS A 50 5.30 8.15 -3.39
N GLU A 51 5.27 7.29 -2.37
CA GLU A 51 5.20 5.84 -2.54
C GLU A 51 4.00 5.42 -3.38
N ALA A 52 2.81 5.93 -3.05
CA ALA A 52 1.61 5.64 -3.83
C ALA A 52 1.71 6.10 -5.29
N ARG A 53 2.37 7.23 -5.57
CA ARG A 53 2.64 7.70 -6.94
C ARG A 53 3.58 6.76 -7.69
N VAL A 54 4.62 6.21 -7.04
CA VAL A 54 5.53 5.23 -7.67
C VAL A 54 4.76 3.99 -8.10
N TYR A 55 3.97 3.40 -7.21
CA TYR A 55 3.14 2.24 -7.54
C TYR A 55 2.13 2.55 -8.64
N LEU A 56 1.44 3.69 -8.55
CA LEU A 56 0.49 4.12 -9.57
C LEU A 56 1.14 4.28 -10.95
N THR A 57 2.32 4.90 -11.01
CA THR A 57 3.08 5.08 -12.25
C THR A 57 3.52 3.73 -12.83
N ASN A 58 3.97 2.80 -12.00
CA ASN A 58 4.32 1.46 -12.45
C ASN A 58 3.11 0.74 -13.06
N TYR A 59 1.94 0.79 -12.45
CA TYR A 59 0.71 0.24 -13.04
C TYR A 59 0.36 0.95 -14.34
N GLN A 60 0.45 2.28 -14.39
CA GLN A 60 0.19 3.03 -15.63
C GLN A 60 1.13 2.60 -16.76
N ASN A 61 2.41 2.41 -16.47
CA ASN A 61 3.39 1.96 -17.45
C ASN A 61 3.13 0.52 -17.92
N ILE A 62 2.79 -0.39 -17.02
CA ILE A 62 2.45 -1.78 -17.33
C ILE A 62 1.22 -1.83 -18.26
N TYR A 63 0.14 -1.17 -17.88
CA TYR A 63 -1.09 -1.17 -18.68
C TYR A 63 -0.90 -0.40 -19.99
N GLY A 64 -0.21 0.73 -19.98
CA GLY A 64 0.11 1.49 -21.19
C GLY A 64 0.96 0.71 -22.18
N THR A 65 1.92 -0.07 -21.69
CA THR A 65 2.75 -0.94 -22.54
C THR A 65 1.97 -2.13 -23.09
N ALA A 66 1.11 -2.74 -22.27
CA ALA A 66 0.35 -3.93 -22.67
C ALA A 66 -0.79 -3.62 -23.63
N TYR A 67 -1.47 -2.49 -23.47
CA TYR A 67 -2.72 -2.16 -24.16
C TYR A 67 -2.67 -0.86 -24.97
N GLY A 68 -1.58 -0.12 -24.89
CA GLY A 68 -1.38 1.18 -25.57
C GLY A 68 -1.93 2.36 -24.79
N VAL A 69 -1.37 3.54 -25.07
CA VAL A 69 -1.69 4.79 -24.35
C VAL A 69 -3.13 5.28 -24.55
N ASP A 70 -3.80 4.86 -25.61
CA ASP A 70 -5.19 5.25 -25.87
C ASP A 70 -6.18 4.59 -24.90
N LEU A 71 -5.77 3.52 -24.21
CA LEU A 71 -6.55 2.90 -23.13
C LEU A 71 -6.98 3.90 -22.06
N TRP A 72 -6.12 4.88 -21.74
CA TRP A 72 -6.40 5.92 -20.73
C TRP A 72 -7.49 6.91 -21.15
N LYS A 73 -7.77 7.01 -22.44
CA LYS A 73 -8.80 7.87 -23.01
C LYS A 73 -10.12 7.16 -23.20
N HIS A 74 -10.13 5.82 -23.04
CA HIS A 74 -11.33 5.03 -23.24
C HIS A 74 -12.31 5.24 -22.09
N ASP A 75 -13.56 5.47 -22.43
CA ASP A 75 -14.65 5.60 -21.46
C ASP A 75 -15.21 4.21 -21.14
N PHE A 76 -14.98 3.75 -19.92
CA PHE A 76 -15.53 2.49 -19.39
C PHE A 76 -16.83 2.72 -18.62
N GLY A 77 -17.47 3.87 -18.74
CA GLY A 77 -18.65 4.26 -17.99
C GLY A 77 -18.31 4.64 -16.55
N ASP A 78 -19.15 4.22 -15.60
CA ASP A 78 -18.97 4.55 -14.16
C ASP A 78 -17.68 3.96 -13.55
N ASP A 79 -17.11 2.92 -14.18
CA ASP A 79 -15.87 2.26 -13.76
C ASP A 79 -14.71 2.68 -14.66
N SER A 80 -14.20 3.87 -14.46
CA SER A 80 -13.02 4.33 -15.19
C SER A 80 -11.78 3.49 -14.82
N LEU A 81 -10.92 3.21 -15.83
CA LEU A 81 -9.65 2.51 -15.62
C LEU A 81 -8.81 3.20 -14.55
N VAL A 82 -8.82 4.52 -14.50
CA VAL A 82 -8.12 5.32 -13.48
C VAL A 82 -8.62 4.98 -12.07
N LYS A 83 -9.93 4.84 -11.88
CA LYS A 83 -10.52 4.46 -10.60
C LYS A 83 -10.10 3.04 -10.20
N TYR A 84 -10.13 2.10 -11.16
CA TYR A 84 -9.68 0.73 -10.96
C TYR A 84 -8.21 0.68 -10.55
N ILE A 85 -7.31 1.32 -11.31
CA ILE A 85 -5.87 1.35 -11.02
C ILE A 85 -5.58 1.97 -9.64
N LYS A 86 -6.28 3.04 -9.27
CA LYS A 86 -6.15 3.61 -7.92
C LYS A 86 -6.59 2.63 -6.84
N ALA A 87 -7.67 1.90 -7.05
CA ALA A 87 -8.15 0.89 -6.09
C ALA A 87 -7.13 -0.25 -5.92
N VAL A 88 -6.62 -0.80 -7.02
CA VAL A 88 -5.58 -1.85 -7.00
C VAL A 88 -4.30 -1.36 -6.32
N THR A 89 -3.86 -0.14 -6.63
CA THR A 89 -2.69 0.47 -5.97
C THR A 89 -2.89 0.58 -4.45
N MET A 90 -4.07 1.02 -4.02
CA MET A 90 -4.38 1.13 -2.59
C MET A 90 -4.43 -0.22 -1.89
N GLU A 91 -4.99 -1.23 -2.55
CA GLU A 91 -5.03 -2.60 -2.02
C GLU A 91 -3.62 -3.16 -1.84
N GLU A 92 -2.78 -3.06 -2.86
CA GLU A 92 -1.39 -3.55 -2.82
C GLU A 92 -0.57 -2.83 -1.73
N LEU A 93 -0.62 -1.50 -1.67
CA LEU A 93 0.07 -0.74 -0.64
C LEU A 93 -0.39 -1.11 0.78
N THR A 94 -1.69 -1.35 0.95
CA THR A 94 -2.24 -1.79 2.24
C THR A 94 -1.70 -3.17 2.61
N GLN A 95 -1.59 -4.08 1.64
CA GLN A 95 -0.99 -5.40 1.84
C GLN A 95 0.49 -5.29 2.18
N VAL A 96 1.27 -4.51 1.43
CA VAL A 96 2.70 -4.31 1.69
C VAL A 96 2.93 -3.78 3.10
N VAL A 97 2.26 -2.70 3.50
CA VAL A 97 2.42 -2.13 4.86
C VAL A 97 1.98 -3.11 5.95
N SER A 98 0.91 -3.88 5.72
CA SER A 98 0.44 -4.88 6.68
C SER A 98 1.44 -6.04 6.82
N MET A 99 2.03 -6.48 5.71
CA MET A 99 3.05 -7.53 5.71
C MET A 99 4.36 -7.07 6.33
N ASP A 100 4.76 -5.82 6.10
CA ASP A 100 5.90 -5.19 6.77
C ASP A 100 5.76 -5.20 8.29
N LEU A 101 4.61 -4.77 8.80
CA LEU A 101 4.31 -4.79 10.23
C LEU A 101 4.33 -6.22 10.79
N LEU A 102 3.82 -7.18 10.02
CA LEU A 102 3.85 -8.59 10.42
C LEU A 102 5.28 -9.15 10.38
N ALA A 103 6.10 -8.79 9.38
CA ALA A 103 7.49 -9.18 9.28
C ALA A 103 8.30 -8.68 10.49
N GLN A 104 8.13 -7.41 10.84
CA GLN A 104 8.75 -6.84 12.04
C GLN A 104 8.36 -7.60 13.31
N SER A 105 7.09 -7.97 13.46
CA SER A 105 6.61 -8.72 14.61
C SER A 105 7.13 -10.16 14.68
N ARG A 106 7.62 -10.69 13.58
CA ARG A 106 8.18 -12.05 13.43
C ARG A 106 9.71 -12.05 13.27
N GLU A 107 10.34 -10.91 13.43
CA GLU A 107 11.80 -10.73 13.30
C GLU A 107 12.33 -11.18 11.93
N VAL A 108 11.49 -11.12 10.89
CA VAL A 108 11.91 -11.34 9.50
C VAL A 108 12.63 -10.09 9.01
N ALA A 109 13.84 -10.26 8.49
CA ALA A 109 14.65 -9.16 7.98
C ALA A 109 15.23 -9.50 6.60
N LEU A 110 15.56 -8.48 5.83
CA LEU A 110 16.32 -8.61 4.59
C LEU A 110 17.80 -8.87 4.90
N SER A 111 18.44 -9.72 4.12
CA SER A 111 19.88 -9.96 4.20
C SER A 111 20.66 -8.82 3.55
N GLU A 112 21.98 -8.78 3.78
CA GLU A 112 22.87 -7.80 3.14
C GLU A 112 22.85 -7.92 1.61
N ASP A 113 22.83 -9.14 1.07
CA ASP A 113 22.74 -9.38 -0.38
C ASP A 113 21.42 -8.88 -0.96
N GLU A 114 20.27 -9.11 -0.25
CA GLU A 114 18.98 -8.59 -0.66
C GLU A 114 18.95 -7.06 -0.65
N LEU A 115 19.51 -6.44 0.39
CA LEU A 115 19.61 -4.97 0.49
C LEU A 115 20.49 -4.39 -0.61
N SER A 116 21.60 -5.05 -0.96
CA SER A 116 22.47 -4.64 -2.06
C SER A 116 21.74 -4.70 -3.40
N ALA A 117 21.05 -5.80 -3.69
CA ALA A 117 20.25 -5.95 -4.91
C ALA A 117 19.12 -4.92 -5.02
N ILE A 118 18.47 -4.61 -3.89
CA ILE A 118 17.43 -3.56 -3.82
C ILE A 118 18.01 -2.19 -4.13
N SER A 119 19.17 -1.86 -3.58
CA SER A 119 19.85 -0.58 -3.83
C SER A 119 20.22 -0.42 -5.31
N GLU A 120 20.74 -1.47 -5.94
CA GLU A 120 21.05 -1.48 -7.37
C GLU A 120 19.80 -1.29 -8.23
N ALA A 121 18.73 -2.05 -7.95
CA ALA A 121 17.47 -1.93 -8.66
C ALA A 121 16.81 -0.53 -8.48
N ALA A 122 16.92 0.06 -7.30
CA ALA A 122 16.43 1.41 -7.04
C ALA A 122 17.18 2.47 -7.84
N ALA A 123 18.51 2.34 -7.94
CA ALA A 123 19.35 3.23 -8.74
C ALA A 123 19.02 3.12 -10.23
N GLU A 124 18.84 1.89 -10.75
CA GLU A 124 18.44 1.65 -12.14
C GLU A 124 17.07 2.26 -12.44
N TYR A 125 16.07 2.03 -11.56
CA TYR A 125 14.75 2.62 -11.74
C TYR A 125 14.81 4.14 -11.72
N TYR A 126 15.50 4.74 -10.73
CA TYR A 126 15.64 6.20 -10.64
C TYR A 126 16.33 6.80 -11.88
N ALA A 127 17.36 6.15 -12.40
CA ALA A 127 18.04 6.57 -13.62
C ALA A 127 17.16 6.44 -14.88
N SER A 128 16.17 5.55 -14.87
CA SER A 128 15.25 5.34 -15.99
C SER A 128 14.12 6.38 -16.06
N LEU A 129 13.87 7.12 -14.97
CA LEU A 129 12.78 8.10 -14.91
C LEU A 129 13.03 9.26 -15.88
N SER A 130 12.01 9.58 -16.67
CA SER A 130 11.98 10.82 -17.45
C SER A 130 11.96 12.04 -16.54
N LYS A 131 12.26 13.21 -17.09
CA LYS A 131 12.20 14.46 -16.34
C LYS A 131 10.79 14.77 -15.83
N GLU A 132 9.79 14.45 -16.63
CA GLU A 132 8.38 14.61 -16.30
C GLU A 132 7.95 13.69 -15.16
N GLU A 133 8.33 12.41 -15.22
CA GLU A 133 8.06 11.43 -14.15
C GLU A 133 8.75 11.84 -12.85
N ASN A 134 10.03 12.22 -12.91
CA ASN A 134 10.76 12.66 -11.72
C ASN A 134 10.11 13.89 -11.07
N THR A 135 9.66 14.85 -11.89
CA THR A 135 8.94 16.03 -11.39
C THR A 135 7.59 15.66 -10.75
N TYR A 136 6.87 14.67 -11.31
CA TYR A 136 5.59 14.22 -10.77
C TYR A 136 5.75 13.39 -9.50
N LEU A 137 6.73 12.48 -9.47
CA LEU A 137 6.96 11.57 -8.36
C LEU A 137 7.56 12.29 -7.15
N GLU A 138 8.39 13.29 -7.36
CA GLU A 138 9.11 14.05 -6.32
C GLU A 138 9.94 13.13 -5.39
N VAL A 139 10.47 12.03 -5.95
CA VAL A 139 11.26 11.01 -5.22
C VAL A 139 12.75 11.21 -5.40
N THR A 140 13.51 10.67 -4.46
CA THR A 140 14.94 10.44 -4.55
C THR A 140 15.22 8.94 -4.76
N GLU A 141 16.42 8.59 -5.15
CA GLU A 141 16.87 7.18 -5.21
C GLU A 141 16.70 6.48 -3.85
N SER A 142 16.96 7.20 -2.75
CA SER A 142 16.76 6.68 -1.39
C SER A 142 15.29 6.39 -1.07
N ASP A 143 14.35 7.25 -1.52
CA ASP A 143 12.92 6.99 -1.36
C ASP A 143 12.52 5.69 -2.08
N ILE A 144 13.02 5.49 -3.32
CA ILE A 144 12.73 4.28 -4.10
C ILE A 144 13.33 3.03 -3.45
N SER A 145 14.56 3.13 -2.94
CA SER A 145 15.20 2.03 -2.21
C SER A 145 14.39 1.62 -0.98
N GLU A 146 13.85 2.58 -0.23
CA GLU A 146 12.98 2.32 0.92
C GLU A 146 11.69 1.58 0.49
N TYR A 147 11.02 2.04 -0.58
CA TYR A 147 9.80 1.39 -1.06
C TYR A 147 10.06 -0.03 -1.58
N TYR A 148 11.19 -0.24 -2.23
CA TYR A 148 11.60 -1.58 -2.67
C TYR A 148 11.92 -2.51 -1.49
N GLN A 149 12.47 -1.98 -0.39
CA GLN A 149 12.68 -2.74 0.83
C GLN A 149 11.35 -3.18 1.45
N HIS A 150 10.35 -2.28 1.54
CA HIS A 150 9.01 -2.64 2.02
C HIS A 150 8.40 -3.77 1.18
N TYR A 151 8.45 -3.64 -0.14
CA TYR A 151 7.93 -4.66 -1.04
C TYR A 151 8.68 -6.00 -0.91
N ALA A 152 10.00 -5.98 -0.90
CA ALA A 152 10.82 -7.19 -0.80
C ALA A 152 10.61 -7.91 0.56
N LEU A 153 10.49 -7.15 1.64
CA LEU A 153 10.21 -7.71 2.96
C LEU A 153 8.82 -8.33 3.03
N ALA A 154 7.81 -7.67 2.49
CA ALA A 154 6.45 -8.19 2.36
C ALA A 154 6.43 -9.51 1.55
N GLN A 155 7.12 -9.54 0.42
CA GLN A 155 7.24 -10.73 -0.43
C GLN A 155 7.99 -11.87 0.26
N LYS A 156 9.08 -11.57 0.96
CA LYS A 156 9.85 -12.55 1.74
C LYS A 156 8.98 -13.22 2.81
N LEU A 157 8.23 -12.43 3.54
CA LEU A 157 7.30 -12.95 4.53
C LEU A 157 6.21 -13.79 3.89
N TYR A 158 5.58 -13.31 2.81
CA TYR A 158 4.56 -14.07 2.09
C TYR A 158 5.07 -15.44 1.66
N ASN A 159 6.25 -15.50 1.06
CA ASN A 159 6.88 -16.75 0.63
C ASN A 159 7.15 -17.69 1.82
N SER A 160 7.58 -17.16 2.96
CA SER A 160 7.81 -17.98 4.16
C SER A 160 6.53 -18.60 4.71
N LEU A 161 5.42 -17.84 4.66
CA LEU A 161 4.12 -18.32 5.13
C LEU A 161 3.51 -19.37 4.19
N THR A 162 3.63 -19.16 2.87
CA THR A 162 3.08 -20.10 1.88
C THR A 162 3.88 -21.39 1.81
N ASN A 163 5.21 -21.36 1.99
CA ASN A 163 6.05 -22.55 2.02
C ASN A 163 5.76 -23.40 3.26
N SER A 164 5.54 -22.79 4.41
CA SER A 164 5.20 -23.53 5.65
C SER A 164 3.85 -24.26 5.57
N VAL A 165 2.91 -23.77 4.76
CA VAL A 165 1.60 -24.44 4.55
C VAL A 165 1.71 -25.64 3.61
N ASN A 166 2.69 -25.65 2.70
CA ASN A 166 2.88 -26.74 1.73
C ASN A 166 3.70 -27.92 2.29
N GLU A 167 4.26 -27.80 3.50
CA GLU A 167 5.05 -28.85 4.17
C GLU A 167 4.22 -29.66 5.21
N GLU A 168 2.96 -29.30 5.46
CA GLU A 168 1.99 -30.04 6.28
C GLU A 168 1.06 -30.90 5.40
#